data_5aec6da494f877797ccf5554538dfefd
#
_entry.id   5aec6da494f877797ccf5554538dfefd
#
_cell.length_a   1.000
_cell.length_b   1.000
_cell.length_c   1.000
_cell.angle_alpha   90.00
_cell.angle_beta   90.00
_cell.angle_gamma   90.00
#
_symmetry.space_group_name_H-M   'P 1'
#
loop_
_entity.id
_entity.type
_entity.pdbx_description
1 polymer ?
#
loop_
_entity_poly.entity_id
_entity_poly.type
_entity_poly.pdbx_seq_one_letter_code
_entity_poly.pdbx_strand_id
1 'polypeptide(L)'
;MPLVPLRPLMEAAETHNYAQGAFNVNAVAQAKAVIEMHETFRSPAILQGADLANAFMGGRVDFANGTLEDKKKGARNIANAVKKYGENSPIPIVLHLDHGKDFDSCVAAIDGGYTSVMIDGSSLPLDQNIELTREVVKYAHARGVSVEGELGVLGGQEDHVFAATSTYTNPLDAVKFIQDTGVDALAISYGTQHGANKGKNAKLRREIPIAIKECINRLGIFCALVSHGSSTVPQYIVKEIN
;
A
#
# COMPACT_ATOMS: atom_id res chain seq x y z
N MET A 1 15.85 13.55 -6.77
CA MET A 1 14.50 13.85 -7.31
C MET A 1 13.54 14.05 -6.17
N PRO A 2 12.48 14.88 -6.30
CA PRO A 2 11.47 14.96 -5.26
C PRO A 2 10.72 13.63 -5.13
N LEU A 3 10.12 13.40 -3.97
CA LEU A 3 9.15 12.32 -3.79
C LEU A 3 8.00 12.49 -4.78
N VAL A 4 7.53 11.39 -5.35
CA VAL A 4 6.44 11.36 -6.33
C VAL A 4 5.24 10.55 -5.78
N PRO A 5 4.01 10.82 -6.22
CA PRO A 5 2.85 9.99 -5.87
C PRO A 5 2.98 8.58 -6.48
N LEU A 6 2.23 7.62 -5.93
CA LEU A 6 2.29 6.21 -6.35
C LEU A 6 1.77 6.01 -7.78
N ARG A 7 0.70 6.68 -8.15
CA ARG A 7 0.00 6.45 -9.43
C ARG A 7 0.91 6.48 -10.67
N PRO A 8 1.79 7.48 -10.88
CA PRO A 8 2.68 7.48 -12.05
C PRO A 8 3.63 6.28 -12.12
N LEU A 9 4.06 5.74 -10.96
CA LEU A 9 4.88 4.54 -10.92
C LEU A 9 4.06 3.32 -11.36
N MET A 10 2.82 3.22 -10.93
CA MET A 10 1.94 2.11 -11.29
C MET A 10 1.52 2.15 -12.75
N GLU A 11 1.27 3.35 -13.30
CA GLU A 11 1.02 3.52 -14.73
C GLU A 11 2.22 3.08 -15.58
N ALA A 12 3.44 3.41 -15.14
CA ALA A 12 4.66 2.93 -15.80
C ALA A 12 4.84 1.41 -15.65
N ALA A 13 4.58 0.84 -14.47
CA ALA A 13 4.65 -0.60 -14.23
C ALA A 13 3.68 -1.37 -15.15
N GLU A 14 2.46 -0.88 -15.30
CA GLU A 14 1.47 -1.45 -16.21
C GLU A 14 1.89 -1.33 -17.68
N THR A 15 2.35 -0.15 -18.09
CA THR A 15 2.78 0.09 -19.47
C THR A 15 3.95 -0.81 -19.88
N HIS A 16 4.84 -1.12 -18.95
CA HIS A 16 6.05 -1.89 -19.21
C HIS A 16 5.99 -3.33 -18.70
N ASN A 17 4.83 -3.78 -18.21
CA ASN A 17 4.55 -5.15 -17.75
C ASN A 17 5.56 -5.64 -16.69
N TYR A 18 5.71 -4.90 -15.58
CA TYR A 18 6.48 -5.34 -14.41
C TYR A 18 5.72 -5.07 -13.11
N ALA A 19 6.05 -5.82 -12.07
CA ALA A 19 5.56 -5.57 -10.72
C ALA A 19 6.59 -4.76 -9.94
N GLN A 20 6.13 -3.71 -9.24
CA GLN A 20 6.96 -2.89 -8.38
C GLN A 20 6.86 -3.38 -6.93
N GLY A 21 8.00 -3.72 -6.33
CA GLY A 21 8.06 -4.07 -4.91
C GLY A 21 7.97 -2.83 -4.01
N ALA A 22 7.33 -3.01 -2.84
CA ALA A 22 7.27 -2.01 -1.79
C ALA A 22 7.95 -2.54 -0.51
N PHE A 23 8.71 -1.69 0.19
CA PHE A 23 9.62 -2.10 1.26
C PHE A 23 9.36 -1.33 2.54
N ASN A 24 9.09 -2.06 3.63
CA ASN A 24 8.83 -1.48 4.94
C ASN A 24 10.09 -0.82 5.52
N VAL A 25 9.90 0.38 6.06
CA VAL A 25 10.93 1.20 6.68
C VAL A 25 10.54 1.49 8.13
N ASN A 26 11.16 0.75 9.05
CA ASN A 26 10.95 0.87 10.49
C ASN A 26 12.10 1.64 11.18
N ALA A 27 13.15 1.98 10.42
CA ALA A 27 14.30 2.74 10.89
C ALA A 27 14.95 3.53 9.75
N VAL A 28 15.60 4.65 10.12
CA VAL A 28 16.30 5.54 9.17
C VAL A 28 17.32 4.80 8.31
N ALA A 29 18.05 3.84 8.89
CA ALA A 29 19.03 3.04 8.18
C ALA A 29 18.42 2.19 7.05
N GLN A 30 17.20 1.69 7.25
CA GLN A 30 16.48 0.94 6.21
C GLN A 30 16.09 1.85 5.04
N ALA A 31 15.62 3.07 5.32
CA ALA A 31 15.30 4.03 4.26
C ALA A 31 16.50 4.28 3.35
N LYS A 32 17.69 4.51 3.96
CA LYS A 32 18.94 4.69 3.22
C LYS A 32 19.26 3.45 2.36
N ALA A 33 19.24 2.26 2.96
CA ALA A 33 19.60 1.02 2.27
C ALA A 33 18.66 0.72 1.08
N VAL A 34 17.34 0.93 1.24
CA VAL A 34 16.37 0.74 0.17
C VAL A 34 16.66 1.69 -1.00
N ILE A 35 16.87 2.98 -0.72
CA ILE A 35 17.15 3.97 -1.77
C ILE A 35 18.45 3.60 -2.52
N GLU A 36 19.57 3.35 -1.81
CA GLU A 36 20.85 3.01 -2.41
C GLU A 36 20.79 1.73 -3.28
N MET A 37 20.03 0.72 -2.83
CA MET A 37 19.84 -0.50 -3.62
C MET A 37 19.03 -0.22 -4.89
N HIS A 38 17.94 0.53 -4.80
CA HIS A 38 17.14 0.89 -5.96
C HIS A 38 17.90 1.79 -6.96
N GLU A 39 18.76 2.69 -6.48
CA GLU A 39 19.67 3.47 -7.33
C GLU A 39 20.65 2.56 -8.09
N THR A 40 21.22 1.56 -7.39
CA THR A 40 22.14 0.59 -8.00
C THR A 40 21.49 -0.16 -9.16
N PHE A 41 20.22 -0.54 -9.01
CA PHE A 41 19.46 -1.24 -10.03
C PHE A 41 18.71 -0.31 -11.01
N ARG A 42 18.79 1.02 -10.80
CA ARG A 42 18.03 2.02 -11.57
C ARG A 42 16.53 1.72 -11.59
N SER A 43 16.02 1.28 -10.46
CA SER A 43 14.61 0.91 -10.26
C SER A 43 13.89 1.97 -9.44
N PRO A 44 12.63 2.32 -9.74
CA PRO A 44 11.81 3.10 -8.83
C PRO A 44 11.74 2.47 -7.44
N ALA A 45 11.58 3.28 -6.39
CA ALA A 45 11.49 2.79 -5.02
C ALA A 45 10.15 3.15 -4.38
N ILE A 46 9.49 2.18 -3.74
CA ILE A 46 8.35 2.42 -2.85
C ILE A 46 8.80 2.05 -1.43
N LEU A 47 8.88 3.06 -0.56
CA LEU A 47 9.17 2.88 0.86
C LEU A 47 7.87 2.97 1.63
N GLN A 48 7.63 2.01 2.54
CA GLN A 48 6.40 1.96 3.33
C GLN A 48 6.70 2.23 4.80
N GLY A 49 5.87 3.07 5.41
CA GLY A 49 5.86 3.26 6.87
C GLY A 49 4.45 2.98 7.40
N ALA A 50 4.30 1.90 8.16
CA ALA A 50 3.05 1.56 8.80
C ALA A 50 2.78 2.41 10.06
N ASP A 51 1.57 2.35 10.59
CA ASP A 51 1.16 3.11 11.76
C ASP A 51 2.04 2.86 13.00
N LEU A 52 2.42 1.61 13.24
CA LEU A 52 3.31 1.26 14.37
C LEU A 52 4.73 1.79 14.13
N ALA A 53 5.23 1.72 12.90
CA ALA A 53 6.53 2.30 12.54
C ALA A 53 6.53 3.82 12.73
N ASN A 54 5.46 4.50 12.35
CA ASN A 54 5.27 5.92 12.58
C ASN A 54 5.29 6.25 14.08
N ALA A 55 4.54 5.50 14.91
CA ALA A 55 4.54 5.72 16.36
C ALA A 55 5.93 5.52 16.98
N PHE A 56 6.65 4.47 16.59
CA PHE A 56 8.03 4.20 17.04
C PHE A 56 8.99 5.32 16.62
N MET A 57 8.95 5.71 15.36
CA MET A 57 9.80 6.79 14.83
C MET A 57 9.44 8.16 15.39
N GLY A 58 8.24 8.32 15.97
CA GLY A 58 7.83 9.46 16.77
C GLY A 58 8.49 9.53 18.16
N GLY A 59 9.13 8.45 18.56
CA GLY A 59 9.82 8.30 19.86
C GLY A 59 8.99 7.56 20.91
N ARG A 60 7.88 6.93 20.50
CA ARG A 60 7.04 6.15 21.42
C ARG A 60 7.64 4.76 21.64
N VAL A 61 8.11 4.46 22.86
CA VAL A 61 8.66 3.13 23.20
C VAL A 61 7.55 2.07 23.15
N ASP A 62 6.40 2.38 23.75
CA ASP A 62 5.17 1.57 23.63
C ASP A 62 4.41 1.98 22.36
N PHE A 63 4.97 1.63 21.20
CA PHE A 63 4.47 2.04 19.91
C PHE A 63 3.12 1.40 19.53
N ALA A 64 2.77 0.27 20.14
CA ALA A 64 1.46 -0.36 19.96
C ALA A 64 0.31 0.55 20.49
N ASN A 65 0.61 1.37 21.49
CA ASN A 65 -0.31 2.37 22.04
C ASN A 65 0.10 3.81 21.66
N GLY A 66 0.68 3.98 20.47
CA GLY A 66 1.08 5.28 19.94
C GLY A 66 -0.10 6.20 19.71
N THR A 67 0.01 7.45 20.17
CA THR A 67 -0.99 8.49 19.93
C THR A 67 -0.91 9.01 18.49
N LEU A 68 -1.94 9.73 18.04
CA LEU A 68 -1.93 10.39 16.73
C LEU A 68 -0.75 11.37 16.60
N GLU A 69 -0.39 12.07 17.66
CA GLU A 69 0.77 12.99 17.67
C GLU A 69 2.11 12.22 17.53
N ASP A 70 2.24 11.06 18.17
CA ASP A 70 3.41 10.20 17.98
C ASP A 70 3.52 9.77 16.51
N LYS A 71 2.42 9.35 15.89
CA LYS A 71 2.35 8.97 14.49
C LYS A 71 2.68 10.13 13.54
N LYS A 72 2.13 11.30 13.76
CA LYS A 72 2.42 12.53 12.98
C LYS A 72 3.89 12.89 13.04
N LYS A 73 4.48 12.86 14.25
CA LYS A 73 5.90 13.12 14.45
C LYS A 73 6.77 12.09 13.74
N GLY A 74 6.42 10.81 13.86
CA GLY A 74 7.14 9.73 13.22
C GLY A 74 7.04 9.76 11.71
N ALA A 75 5.85 9.98 11.16
CA ALA A 75 5.66 10.15 9.72
C ALA A 75 6.56 11.27 9.16
N ARG A 76 6.64 12.40 9.87
CA ARG A 76 7.55 13.50 9.51
C ARG A 76 9.03 13.10 9.60
N ASN A 77 9.41 12.34 10.63
CA ASN A 77 10.79 11.87 10.79
C ASN A 77 11.19 10.90 9.67
N ILE A 78 10.32 9.98 9.29
CA ILE A 78 10.53 9.06 8.14
C ILE A 78 10.61 9.86 6.85
N ALA A 79 9.64 10.76 6.60
CA ALA A 79 9.64 11.58 5.39
C ALA A 79 10.91 12.45 5.26
N ASN A 80 11.37 13.03 6.35
CA ASN A 80 12.63 13.80 6.36
C ASN A 80 13.85 12.93 6.08
N ALA A 81 13.89 11.70 6.60
CA ALA A 81 14.96 10.75 6.31
C ALA A 81 14.96 10.36 4.82
N VAL A 82 13.79 10.02 4.27
CA VAL A 82 13.64 9.66 2.85
C VAL A 82 14.00 10.83 1.95
N LYS A 83 13.54 12.04 2.25
CA LYS A 83 13.93 13.27 1.53
C LYS A 83 15.44 13.49 1.54
N LYS A 84 16.08 13.36 2.71
CA LYS A 84 17.52 13.54 2.87
C LYS A 84 18.33 12.57 2.01
N TYR A 85 17.98 11.29 2.02
CA TYR A 85 18.71 10.28 1.24
C TYR A 85 18.32 10.27 -0.24
N GLY A 86 17.11 10.69 -0.57
CA GLY A 86 16.60 10.75 -1.94
C GLY A 86 16.81 12.10 -2.63
N GLU A 87 17.39 13.13 -1.97
CA GLU A 87 17.49 14.49 -2.50
C GLU A 87 18.12 14.55 -3.89
N ASN A 88 19.22 13.84 -4.08
CA ASN A 88 19.96 13.78 -5.33
C ASN A 88 19.77 12.45 -6.09
N SER A 89 18.78 11.68 -5.68
CA SER A 89 18.51 10.37 -6.30
C SER A 89 18.04 10.53 -7.76
N PRO A 90 18.58 9.74 -8.69
CA PRO A 90 18.15 9.74 -10.09
C PRO A 90 16.86 8.95 -10.33
N ILE A 91 16.37 8.22 -9.32
CA ILE A 91 15.17 7.38 -9.42
C ILE A 91 13.95 8.05 -8.76
N PRO A 92 12.72 7.80 -9.24
CA PRO A 92 11.53 8.21 -8.53
C PRO A 92 11.35 7.41 -7.23
N ILE A 93 10.94 8.12 -6.16
CA ILE A 93 10.74 7.55 -4.83
C ILE A 93 9.32 7.86 -4.36
N VAL A 94 8.59 6.85 -3.92
CA VAL A 94 7.29 6.97 -3.26
C VAL A 94 7.47 6.69 -1.77
N LEU A 95 6.85 7.49 -0.94
CA LEU A 95 6.69 7.19 0.48
C LEU A 95 5.21 6.92 0.75
N HIS A 96 4.91 5.70 1.17
CA HIS A 96 3.58 5.14 1.29
C HIS A 96 3.23 4.79 2.74
N LEU A 97 2.02 5.15 3.19
CA LEU A 97 1.46 4.63 4.43
C LEU A 97 0.88 3.24 4.16
N ASP A 98 1.37 2.24 4.89
CA ASP A 98 0.91 0.87 4.84
C ASP A 98 -0.13 0.62 5.94
N HIS A 99 -1.29 0.05 5.60
CA HIS A 99 -2.40 -0.26 6.49
C HIS A 99 -2.80 0.88 7.45
N GLY A 100 -3.13 2.05 6.91
CA GLY A 100 -3.77 3.12 7.68
C GLY A 100 -5.15 2.66 8.18
N LYS A 101 -5.36 2.67 9.50
CA LYS A 101 -6.55 2.09 10.12
C LYS A 101 -7.78 3.00 10.13
N ASP A 102 -7.57 4.30 9.96
CA ASP A 102 -8.61 5.33 10.02
C ASP A 102 -8.20 6.58 9.21
N PHE A 103 -9.16 7.46 9.02
CA PHE A 103 -8.95 8.72 8.31
C PHE A 103 -7.82 9.56 8.92
N ASP A 104 -7.77 9.64 10.25
CA ASP A 104 -6.78 10.45 10.96
C ASP A 104 -5.34 9.93 10.77
N SER A 105 -5.16 8.61 10.70
CA SER A 105 -3.87 7.98 10.37
C SER A 105 -3.41 8.38 8.96
N CYS A 106 -4.32 8.38 7.98
CA CYS A 106 -4.01 8.83 6.62
C CYS A 106 -3.65 10.33 6.58
N VAL A 107 -4.42 11.17 7.28
CA VAL A 107 -4.14 12.62 7.41
C VAL A 107 -2.77 12.84 8.06
N ALA A 108 -2.47 12.10 9.14
CA ALA A 108 -1.19 12.22 9.83
C ALA A 108 0.01 11.90 8.92
N ALA A 109 -0.11 10.88 8.08
CA ALA A 109 0.92 10.49 7.11
C ALA A 109 1.07 11.55 6.01
N ILE A 110 -0.04 12.02 5.43
CA ILE A 110 -0.04 13.07 4.39
C ILE A 110 0.60 14.35 4.91
N ASP A 111 0.18 14.82 6.08
CA ASP A 111 0.73 16.04 6.72
C ASP A 111 2.20 15.83 7.15
N GLY A 112 2.61 14.60 7.40
CA GLY A 112 4.00 14.20 7.62
C GLY A 112 4.88 14.27 6.37
N GLY A 113 4.28 14.24 5.17
CA GLY A 113 4.97 14.33 3.89
C GLY A 113 5.00 13.05 3.09
N TYR A 114 4.09 12.12 3.36
CA TYR A 114 3.86 10.93 2.56
C TYR A 114 3.22 11.31 1.22
N THR A 115 3.58 10.60 0.16
CA THR A 115 3.10 10.84 -1.21
C THR A 115 2.08 9.80 -1.68
N SER A 116 1.82 8.81 -0.83
CA SER A 116 0.81 7.78 -1.02
C SER A 116 0.32 7.29 0.34
N VAL A 117 -0.94 6.93 0.46
CA VAL A 117 -1.51 6.35 1.67
C VAL A 117 -2.43 5.19 1.33
N MET A 118 -2.43 4.16 2.17
CA MET A 118 -3.43 3.10 2.14
C MET A 118 -4.40 3.30 3.29
N ILE A 119 -5.70 3.16 3.00
CA ILE A 119 -6.76 3.03 4.00
C ILE A 119 -7.29 1.61 3.98
N ASP A 120 -7.15 0.91 5.10
CA ASP A 120 -7.62 -0.47 5.26
C ASP A 120 -8.98 -0.51 5.94
N GLY A 121 -10.03 -0.47 5.12
CA GLY A 121 -11.42 -0.69 5.52
C GLY A 121 -11.92 -2.11 5.26
N SER A 122 -11.04 -3.07 4.98
CA SER A 122 -11.40 -4.44 4.55
C SER A 122 -12.26 -5.22 5.54
N SER A 123 -12.19 -4.88 6.82
CA SER A 123 -13.00 -5.45 7.89
C SER A 123 -14.43 -4.88 7.97
N LEU A 124 -14.71 -3.78 7.29
CA LEU A 124 -16.01 -3.11 7.27
C LEU A 124 -16.94 -3.70 6.19
N PRO A 125 -18.27 -3.56 6.33
CA PRO A 125 -19.17 -3.77 5.21
C PRO A 125 -18.79 -2.92 4.00
N LEU A 126 -19.00 -3.44 2.77
CA LEU A 126 -18.58 -2.82 1.52
C LEU A 126 -18.95 -1.33 1.43
N ASP A 127 -20.19 -0.97 1.74
CA ASP A 127 -20.65 0.42 1.62
C ASP A 127 -19.94 1.36 2.62
N GLN A 128 -19.64 0.87 3.83
CA GLN A 128 -18.88 1.65 4.82
C GLN A 128 -17.40 1.77 4.43
N ASN A 129 -16.81 0.72 3.88
CA ASN A 129 -15.45 0.77 3.33
C ASN A 129 -15.37 1.78 2.17
N ILE A 130 -16.35 1.77 1.27
CA ILE A 130 -16.44 2.74 0.17
C ILE A 130 -16.54 4.18 0.71
N GLU A 131 -17.37 4.43 1.72
CA GLU A 131 -17.53 5.76 2.30
C GLU A 131 -16.24 6.27 2.94
N LEU A 132 -15.62 5.45 3.80
CA LEU A 132 -14.34 5.76 4.44
C LEU A 132 -13.24 6.03 3.40
N THR A 133 -13.12 5.15 2.42
CA THR A 133 -12.09 5.28 1.38
C THR A 133 -12.29 6.52 0.52
N ARG A 134 -13.54 6.84 0.16
CA ARG A 134 -13.89 8.06 -0.57
C ARG A 134 -13.51 9.34 0.18
N GLU A 135 -13.68 9.36 1.50
CA GLU A 135 -13.28 10.49 2.34
C GLU A 135 -11.76 10.69 2.27
N VAL A 136 -10.98 9.60 2.40
CA VAL A 136 -9.52 9.64 2.27
C VAL A 136 -9.10 10.08 0.87
N VAL A 137 -9.70 9.54 -0.18
CA VAL A 137 -9.41 9.91 -1.58
C VAL A 137 -9.62 11.41 -1.80
N LYS A 138 -10.74 11.95 -1.33
CA LYS A 138 -11.03 13.38 -1.45
C LYS A 138 -9.97 14.26 -0.76
N TYR A 139 -9.52 13.86 0.41
CA TYR A 139 -8.49 14.60 1.17
C TYR A 139 -7.11 14.50 0.49
N ALA A 140 -6.72 13.28 0.10
CA ALA A 140 -5.41 12.98 -0.47
C ALA A 140 -5.23 13.57 -1.88
N HIS A 141 -6.19 13.36 -2.79
CA HIS A 141 -6.12 13.86 -4.16
C HIS A 141 -6.06 15.38 -4.23
N ALA A 142 -6.74 16.10 -3.33
CA ALA A 142 -6.63 17.56 -3.22
C ALA A 142 -5.20 18.04 -2.87
N ARG A 143 -4.32 17.12 -2.44
CA ARG A 143 -2.92 17.37 -2.08
C ARG A 143 -1.92 16.68 -3.00
N GLY A 144 -2.39 16.06 -4.08
CA GLY A 144 -1.56 15.31 -5.04
C GLY A 144 -0.98 14.01 -4.48
N VAL A 145 -1.64 13.42 -3.48
CA VAL A 145 -1.26 12.15 -2.84
C VAL A 145 -2.13 11.03 -3.37
N SER A 146 -1.52 9.91 -3.75
CA SER A 146 -2.24 8.72 -4.23
C SER A 146 -2.86 7.94 -3.08
N VAL A 147 -3.94 7.22 -3.37
CA VAL A 147 -4.64 6.40 -2.39
C VAL A 147 -4.75 4.95 -2.85
N GLU A 148 -4.43 4.05 -1.94
CA GLU A 148 -4.71 2.63 -2.00
C GLU A 148 -5.87 2.31 -1.06
N GLY A 149 -6.82 1.49 -1.53
CA GLY A 149 -7.85 0.88 -0.69
C GLY A 149 -7.63 -0.62 -0.55
N GLU A 150 -8.37 -1.28 0.35
CA GLU A 150 -8.34 -2.73 0.47
C GLU A 150 -9.74 -3.33 0.43
N LEU A 151 -9.88 -4.46 -0.28
CA LEU A 151 -11.12 -5.21 -0.35
C LEU A 151 -10.87 -6.72 -0.27
N GLY A 152 -11.55 -7.36 0.68
CA GLY A 152 -11.29 -8.74 1.08
C GLY A 152 -10.22 -8.81 2.17
N VAL A 153 -10.43 -9.68 3.15
CA VAL A 153 -9.56 -9.80 4.33
C VAL A 153 -8.44 -10.78 4.04
N LEU A 154 -7.19 -10.38 4.27
CA LEU A 154 -6.05 -11.30 4.23
C LEU A 154 -5.83 -11.94 5.60
N GLY A 155 -5.73 -13.27 5.61
CA GLY A 155 -5.39 -14.03 6.83
C GLY A 155 -3.92 -13.83 7.22
N GLY A 156 -3.63 -13.99 8.51
CA GLY A 156 -2.30 -13.83 9.08
C GLY A 156 -2.18 -12.59 9.95
N GLN A 157 -0.97 -12.18 10.23
CA GLN A 157 -0.69 -10.99 11.05
C GLN A 157 0.35 -10.13 10.37
N GLU A 158 0.05 -8.86 10.21
CA GLU A 158 0.97 -7.80 9.80
C GLU A 158 0.63 -6.53 10.56
N ASP A 159 1.63 -5.96 11.20
CA ASP A 159 1.50 -4.79 12.07
C ASP A 159 0.35 -4.96 13.09
N HIS A 160 -0.67 -4.12 13.06
CA HIS A 160 -1.87 -4.21 13.91
C HIS A 160 -3.01 -5.01 13.26
N VAL A 161 -2.84 -5.44 12.02
CA VAL A 161 -3.85 -6.21 11.27
C VAL A 161 -3.70 -7.69 11.60
N PHE A 162 -4.77 -8.31 12.08
CA PHE A 162 -4.83 -9.74 12.33
C PHE A 162 -6.16 -10.33 11.82
N ALA A 163 -6.07 -11.40 11.05
CA ALA A 163 -7.24 -12.19 10.67
C ALA A 163 -6.92 -13.68 10.69
N ALA A 164 -7.81 -14.46 11.31
CA ALA A 164 -7.65 -15.91 11.40
C ALA A 164 -7.78 -16.60 10.03
N THR A 165 -8.58 -16.04 9.13
CA THR A 165 -8.85 -16.58 7.79
C THR A 165 -8.92 -15.46 6.76
N SER A 166 -8.56 -15.79 5.52
CA SER A 166 -8.75 -14.88 4.38
C SER A 166 -10.17 -15.00 3.81
N THR A 167 -10.70 -13.87 3.31
CA THR A 167 -11.87 -13.86 2.43
C THR A 167 -11.43 -13.44 1.05
N TYR A 168 -11.93 -14.13 0.02
CA TYR A 168 -11.60 -13.76 -1.37
C TYR A 168 -12.34 -12.50 -1.81
N THR A 169 -11.65 -11.61 -2.51
CA THR A 169 -12.27 -10.43 -3.12
C THR A 169 -13.24 -10.85 -4.23
N ASN A 170 -14.47 -10.36 -4.16
CA ASN A 170 -15.43 -10.52 -5.26
C ASN A 170 -15.08 -9.52 -6.37
N PRO A 171 -14.85 -9.98 -7.63
CA PRO A 171 -14.49 -9.09 -8.72
C PRO A 171 -15.51 -7.98 -9.02
N LEU A 172 -16.79 -8.24 -8.90
CA LEU A 172 -17.84 -7.22 -9.14
C LEU A 172 -17.84 -6.15 -8.04
N ASP A 173 -17.64 -6.56 -6.79
CA ASP A 173 -17.52 -5.63 -5.65
C ASP A 173 -16.25 -4.78 -5.80
N ALA A 174 -15.15 -5.37 -6.30
CA ALA A 174 -13.91 -4.63 -6.57
C ALA A 174 -14.12 -3.54 -7.65
N VAL A 175 -14.80 -3.87 -8.74
CA VAL A 175 -15.12 -2.89 -9.78
C VAL A 175 -16.00 -1.77 -9.23
N LYS A 176 -17.03 -2.10 -8.47
CA LYS A 176 -17.90 -1.12 -7.80
C LYS A 176 -17.08 -0.24 -6.85
N PHE A 177 -16.22 -0.84 -6.03
CA PHE A 177 -15.36 -0.13 -5.09
C PHE A 177 -14.47 0.89 -5.80
N ILE A 178 -13.77 0.47 -6.86
CA ILE A 178 -12.88 1.34 -7.65
C ILE A 178 -13.66 2.51 -8.27
N GLN A 179 -14.84 2.24 -8.85
CA GLN A 179 -15.67 3.27 -9.47
C GLN A 179 -16.21 4.28 -8.45
N ASP A 180 -16.65 3.80 -7.29
CA ASP A 180 -17.31 4.62 -6.29
C ASP A 180 -16.30 5.43 -5.44
N THR A 181 -15.06 4.95 -5.29
CA THR A 181 -14.04 5.60 -4.48
C THR A 181 -13.06 6.45 -5.29
N GLY A 182 -12.71 6.01 -6.50
CA GLY A 182 -11.68 6.65 -7.32
C GLY A 182 -10.25 6.42 -6.81
N VAL A 183 -9.99 5.30 -6.11
CA VAL A 183 -8.63 4.92 -5.65
C VAL A 183 -7.66 4.73 -6.83
N ASP A 184 -6.38 4.98 -6.57
CA ASP A 184 -5.30 4.78 -7.54
C ASP A 184 -4.81 3.33 -7.55
N ALA A 185 -4.96 2.64 -6.42
CA ALA A 185 -4.59 1.23 -6.24
C ALA A 185 -5.59 0.51 -5.35
N LEU A 186 -5.76 -0.79 -5.54
CA LEU A 186 -6.61 -1.66 -4.73
C LEU A 186 -5.87 -2.92 -4.33
N ALA A 187 -5.67 -3.09 -3.02
CA ALA A 187 -5.24 -4.34 -2.42
C ALA A 187 -6.39 -5.35 -2.48
N ILE A 188 -6.10 -6.53 -2.99
CA ILE A 188 -7.08 -7.59 -3.19
C ILE A 188 -6.67 -8.87 -2.48
N SER A 189 -7.64 -9.58 -1.92
CA SER A 189 -7.44 -10.89 -1.34
C SER A 189 -7.76 -11.99 -2.36
N TYR A 190 -6.74 -12.71 -2.80
CA TYR A 190 -6.86 -13.84 -3.72
C TYR A 190 -6.19 -15.11 -3.19
N GLY A 191 -5.98 -15.19 -1.87
CA GLY A 191 -5.44 -16.34 -1.15
C GLY A 191 -4.01 -16.17 -0.64
N THR A 192 -3.39 -15.01 -0.81
CA THR A 192 -2.14 -14.63 -0.13
C THR A 192 -2.39 -14.42 1.37
N GLN A 193 -1.32 -14.43 2.16
CA GLN A 193 -1.40 -14.30 3.61
C GLN A 193 -0.28 -13.41 4.15
N HIS A 194 -0.58 -12.65 5.20
CA HIS A 194 0.39 -11.85 5.94
C HIS A 194 1.30 -12.71 6.85
N GLY A 195 2.43 -12.12 7.24
CA GLY A 195 3.33 -12.66 8.25
C GLY A 195 4.30 -13.73 7.76
N ALA A 196 5.17 -14.18 8.68
CA ALA A 196 6.23 -15.15 8.41
C ALA A 196 5.71 -16.58 8.34
N ASN A 197 4.67 -16.91 9.11
CA ASN A 197 4.09 -18.25 9.17
C ASN A 197 2.88 -18.35 8.22
N LYS A 198 3.16 -18.38 6.93
CA LYS A 198 2.13 -18.52 5.91
C LYS A 198 1.64 -19.96 5.86
N GLY A 199 0.33 -20.14 5.93
CA GLY A 199 -0.30 -21.46 5.98
C GLY A 199 0.06 -22.31 4.77
N LYS A 200 0.43 -23.57 4.97
CA LYS A 200 0.74 -24.54 3.92
C LYS A 200 -0.45 -24.80 2.96
N ASN A 201 -1.64 -24.36 3.32
CA ASN A 201 -2.89 -24.59 2.60
C ASN A 201 -3.46 -23.32 1.95
N ALA A 202 -2.67 -22.27 1.76
CA ALA A 202 -3.11 -21.08 1.03
C ALA A 202 -3.50 -21.48 -0.41
N LYS A 203 -4.79 -21.33 -0.74
CA LYS A 203 -5.29 -21.61 -2.09
C LYS A 203 -5.33 -20.30 -2.87
N LEU A 204 -4.33 -20.09 -3.71
CA LEU A 204 -4.28 -18.92 -4.57
C LEU A 204 -5.31 -19.02 -5.71
N ARG A 205 -6.10 -17.96 -5.87
CA ARG A 205 -7.18 -17.82 -6.85
C ARG A 205 -6.78 -16.75 -7.88
N ARG A 206 -5.83 -17.09 -8.78
CA ARG A 206 -5.29 -16.19 -9.81
C ARG A 206 -6.35 -15.60 -10.73
N GLU A 207 -7.46 -16.27 -10.90
CA GLU A 207 -8.60 -15.79 -11.68
C GLU A 207 -9.23 -14.51 -11.11
N ILE A 208 -9.03 -14.21 -9.82
CA ILE A 208 -9.57 -13.00 -9.19
C ILE A 208 -8.88 -11.74 -9.73
N PRO A 209 -7.53 -11.57 -9.61
CA PRO A 209 -6.86 -10.41 -10.18
C PRO A 209 -7.08 -10.27 -11.69
N ILE A 210 -7.06 -11.38 -12.43
CA ILE A 210 -7.29 -11.37 -13.89
C ILE A 210 -8.68 -10.83 -14.20
N ALA A 211 -9.74 -11.34 -13.54
CA ALA A 211 -11.12 -10.90 -13.78
C ALA A 211 -11.32 -9.42 -13.44
N ILE A 212 -10.76 -8.94 -12.32
CA ILE A 212 -10.85 -7.54 -11.93
C ILE A 212 -10.16 -6.67 -12.99
N LYS A 213 -8.94 -7.03 -13.39
CA LYS A 213 -8.15 -6.25 -14.36
C LYS A 213 -8.84 -6.17 -15.74
N GLU A 214 -9.37 -7.29 -16.22
CA GLU A 214 -10.15 -7.31 -17.46
C GLU A 214 -11.38 -6.39 -17.38
N CYS A 215 -12.10 -6.40 -16.26
CA CYS A 215 -13.28 -5.57 -16.08
C CYS A 215 -12.94 -4.07 -16.09
N ILE A 216 -11.93 -3.64 -15.29
CA ILE A 216 -11.57 -2.22 -15.24
C ILE A 216 -10.97 -1.73 -16.55
N ASN A 217 -10.18 -2.57 -17.25
CA ASN A 217 -9.65 -2.23 -18.57
C ASN A 217 -10.77 -2.01 -19.61
N ARG A 218 -11.80 -2.86 -19.62
CA ARG A 218 -12.98 -2.69 -20.50
C ARG A 218 -13.76 -1.40 -20.22
N LEU A 219 -13.72 -0.94 -18.96
CA LEU A 219 -14.35 0.32 -18.54
C LEU A 219 -13.47 1.55 -18.77
N GLY A 220 -12.22 1.36 -19.21
CA GLY A 220 -11.25 2.44 -19.38
C GLY A 220 -10.82 3.09 -18.06
N ILE A 221 -10.88 2.33 -16.95
CA ILE A 221 -10.53 2.81 -15.63
C ILE A 221 -9.11 2.34 -15.28
N PHE A 222 -8.26 3.26 -14.87
CA PHE A 222 -6.98 2.90 -14.27
C PHE A 222 -7.14 2.66 -12.77
N CYS A 223 -6.70 1.49 -12.33
CA CYS A 223 -6.44 1.17 -10.94
C CYS A 223 -5.38 0.06 -10.90
N ALA A 224 -4.29 0.29 -10.16
CA ALA A 224 -3.29 -0.74 -9.93
C ALA A 224 -3.84 -1.80 -8.97
N LEU A 225 -3.55 -3.07 -9.22
CA LEU A 225 -3.86 -4.13 -8.25
C LEU A 225 -2.63 -4.38 -7.37
N VAL A 226 -2.84 -4.42 -6.06
CA VAL A 226 -1.79 -4.65 -5.06
C VAL A 226 -1.96 -6.04 -4.44
N SER A 227 -0.84 -6.73 -4.27
CA SER A 227 -0.78 -8.06 -3.68
C SER A 227 -0.03 -8.02 -2.36
N HIS A 228 -0.73 -7.87 -1.26
CA HIS A 228 -0.17 -8.07 0.08
C HIS A 228 0.15 -9.54 0.32
N GLY A 229 1.13 -9.82 1.17
CA GLY A 229 1.54 -11.19 1.47
C GLY A 229 2.09 -11.98 0.28
N SER A 230 2.58 -11.31 -0.75
CA SER A 230 2.96 -11.88 -2.05
C SER A 230 4.21 -12.75 -2.06
N SER A 231 5.04 -12.75 -1.01
CA SER A 231 6.29 -13.52 -0.95
C SER A 231 6.12 -15.04 -1.11
N THR A 232 4.90 -15.55 -1.05
CA THR A 232 4.58 -16.97 -1.26
C THR A 232 3.94 -17.26 -2.60
N VAL A 233 3.74 -16.25 -3.45
CA VAL A 233 3.17 -16.46 -4.79
C VAL A 233 4.18 -17.17 -5.68
N PRO A 234 3.87 -18.36 -6.20
CA PRO A 234 4.78 -19.08 -7.10
C PRO A 234 5.03 -18.32 -8.40
N GLN A 235 6.24 -18.45 -8.94
CA GLN A 235 6.66 -17.75 -10.16
C GLN A 235 5.76 -18.01 -11.37
N TYR A 236 5.17 -19.21 -11.47
CA TYR A 236 4.26 -19.51 -12.58
C TYR A 236 2.95 -18.69 -12.48
N ILE A 237 2.47 -18.43 -11.25
CA ILE A 237 1.29 -17.55 -11.04
C ILE A 237 1.67 -16.09 -11.34
N VAL A 238 2.84 -15.62 -10.88
CA VAL A 238 3.33 -14.27 -11.20
C VAL A 238 3.34 -14.04 -12.72
N LYS A 239 3.79 -15.02 -13.49
CA LYS A 239 3.83 -14.93 -14.97
C LYS A 239 2.45 -14.92 -15.63
N GLU A 240 1.43 -15.38 -14.95
CA GLU A 240 0.06 -15.44 -15.49
C GLU A 240 -0.78 -14.23 -15.15
N ILE A 241 -0.44 -13.53 -14.06
CA ILE A 241 -1.14 -12.31 -13.63
C ILE A 241 -0.45 -11.01 -14.07
N ASN A 242 0.77 -11.10 -14.55
CA ASN A 242 1.49 -10.02 -15.24
C ASN A 242 1.17 -10.13 -16.74
#